data_a3055061532c4086a7965bccaa141888
#
_entry.id   a3055061532c4086a7965bccaa141888
#
_cell.length_a   1.000
_cell.length_b   1.000
_cell.length_c   1.000
_cell.angle_alpha   90.00
_cell.angle_beta   90.00
_cell.angle_gamma   90.00
#
_symmetry.space_group_name_H-M   'P 1'
#
loop_
_entity.id
_entity.type
_entity.pdbx_description
1 polymer ?
#
loop_
_entity_poly.entity_id
_entity_poly.type
_entity_poly.pdbx_seq_one_letter_code
_entity_poly.pdbx_strand_id
1 'polypeptide(L)'
;MRTPEPGDEIDGFRLGERLHTGTMAWIYRLLGPDGPLPLVMKIPRLGPGEPAINVISFEQCRMVLGALAQGPHYPTLVAYGDIETTPYLVMEYVEGRRLSEWMREAPRAPEEVAALGAKLALALHEIHRQDVIHLDLKSANVLYRPGGEATLVDFGLAHHGHFPDLLAEEVRTPVGNWEYMSPEQILGIRCDPRSDLFALGALLYELATGRLPFGRPSTAAQLRRRLYLDPAPPRALRAAVPDWLQEVVLRCLEIDNRSRYASAAEVAFDLANPAQVPRTERASRSTRAGWLQRFGRRMSAGSFAPAPCPPLASQAAAAPIVLVALAFGPTIDSVGGGQSDEALCEALRRSVRRLCGADGRCRIACATVVPPAAALTGEGDAATATGRHIRQLVELRRWARPLELAEERLTYHVLESEKPVAALIDYASVNEVDQIFVAGNLAAEVASRAPCSVTVVRARPQE
;
A
#
# COMPACT_ATOMS: atom_id res chain seq x y z
N MET A 1 -10.41 -17.25 -14.38
CA MET A 1 -11.02 -17.90 -13.19
C MET A 1 -12.52 -17.69 -13.26
N ARG A 2 -13.36 -18.72 -12.98
CA ARG A 2 -14.82 -18.55 -12.87
C ARG A 2 -15.09 -17.63 -11.65
N THR A 3 -16.07 -16.73 -11.75
CA THR A 3 -16.54 -15.97 -10.59
C THR A 3 -17.09 -16.93 -9.54
N PRO A 4 -16.58 -16.94 -8.31
CA PRO A 4 -17.11 -17.78 -7.24
C PRO A 4 -18.57 -17.42 -6.92
N GLU A 5 -19.37 -18.40 -6.53
CA GLU A 5 -20.77 -18.22 -6.18
C GLU A 5 -21.05 -18.65 -4.74
N PRO A 6 -22.09 -18.11 -4.10
CA PRO A 6 -22.54 -18.62 -2.80
C PRO A 6 -22.81 -20.11 -2.87
N GLY A 7 -22.25 -20.88 -1.94
CA GLY A 7 -22.30 -22.33 -1.86
C GLY A 7 -21.05 -23.04 -2.39
N ASP A 8 -20.19 -22.36 -3.16
CA ASP A 8 -18.89 -22.91 -3.54
C ASP A 8 -18.01 -23.18 -2.29
N GLU A 9 -17.13 -24.17 -2.41
CA GLU A 9 -16.14 -24.50 -1.37
C GLU A 9 -14.73 -24.29 -1.91
N ILE A 10 -13.89 -23.59 -1.13
CA ILE A 10 -12.49 -23.29 -1.44
C ILE A 10 -11.67 -23.70 -0.22
N ASP A 11 -10.79 -24.67 -0.37
CA ASP A 11 -9.89 -25.18 0.68
C ASP A 11 -10.61 -25.48 2.02
N GLY A 12 -11.81 -26.05 1.94
CA GLY A 12 -12.65 -26.40 3.10
C GLY A 12 -13.47 -25.24 3.65
N PHE A 13 -13.37 -24.04 3.08
CA PHE A 13 -14.20 -22.89 3.42
C PHE A 13 -15.41 -22.79 2.50
N ARG A 14 -16.61 -22.83 3.08
CA ARG A 14 -17.86 -22.68 2.32
C ARG A 14 -18.25 -21.22 2.20
N LEU A 15 -18.44 -20.75 0.96
CA LEU A 15 -18.87 -19.39 0.65
C LEU A 15 -20.36 -19.20 0.95
N GLY A 16 -20.67 -18.18 1.73
CA GLY A 16 -22.02 -17.71 1.97
C GLY A 16 -22.39 -16.54 1.06
N GLU A 17 -23.15 -15.60 1.61
CA GLU A 17 -23.56 -14.38 0.93
C GLU A 17 -22.34 -13.57 0.46
N ARG A 18 -22.44 -13.04 -0.77
CA ARG A 18 -21.47 -12.10 -1.30
C ARG A 18 -21.76 -10.70 -0.74
N LEU A 19 -20.92 -10.26 0.22
CA LEU A 19 -21.07 -8.99 0.91
C LEU A 19 -20.66 -7.79 0.05
N HIS A 20 -19.69 -7.99 -0.86
CA HIS A 20 -19.18 -6.89 -1.68
C HIS A 20 -18.63 -7.38 -3.01
N THR A 21 -18.85 -6.56 -4.05
CA THR A 21 -18.25 -6.70 -5.38
C THR A 21 -17.46 -5.42 -5.67
N GLY A 22 -16.16 -5.47 -5.39
CA GLY A 22 -15.23 -4.39 -5.70
C GLY A 22 -14.62 -4.50 -7.09
N THR A 23 -13.83 -3.52 -7.47
CA THR A 23 -13.05 -3.53 -8.72
C THR A 23 -11.89 -4.52 -8.65
N MET A 24 -11.29 -4.73 -7.46
CA MET A 24 -10.11 -5.57 -7.25
C MET A 24 -10.44 -6.96 -6.68
N ALA A 25 -11.55 -7.11 -5.94
CA ALA A 25 -11.87 -8.36 -5.25
C ALA A 25 -13.37 -8.53 -5.00
N TRP A 26 -13.78 -9.78 -4.76
CA TRP A 26 -15.06 -10.15 -4.17
C TRP A 26 -14.87 -10.47 -2.68
N ILE A 27 -15.88 -10.14 -1.86
CA ILE A 27 -15.87 -10.48 -0.43
C ILE A 27 -17.11 -11.30 -0.12
N TYR A 28 -16.90 -12.48 0.45
CA TYR A 28 -17.95 -13.42 0.85
C TYR A 28 -17.95 -13.64 2.35
N ARG A 29 -19.14 -13.75 2.95
CA ARG A 29 -19.30 -14.31 4.27
C ARG A 29 -18.95 -15.78 4.23
N LEU A 30 -18.30 -16.33 5.27
CA LEU A 30 -18.09 -17.77 5.37
C LEU A 30 -19.19 -18.44 6.19
N LEU A 31 -19.50 -19.69 5.84
CA LEU A 31 -20.50 -20.51 6.49
C LEU A 31 -19.84 -21.69 7.23
N GLY A 32 -20.27 -21.92 8.47
CA GLY A 32 -20.01 -23.13 9.23
C GLY A 32 -21.23 -24.04 9.26
N PRO A 33 -21.14 -25.18 9.99
CA PRO A 33 -22.26 -26.13 10.13
C PRO A 33 -23.52 -25.50 10.71
N ASP A 34 -23.35 -24.55 11.65
CA ASP A 34 -24.45 -23.94 12.42
C ASP A 34 -24.84 -22.54 11.90
N GLY A 35 -24.30 -22.11 10.77
CA GLY A 35 -24.62 -20.81 10.17
C GLY A 35 -23.39 -19.95 9.83
N PRO A 36 -23.58 -18.61 9.68
CA PRO A 36 -22.49 -17.72 9.31
C PRO A 36 -21.36 -17.68 10.35
N LEU A 37 -20.13 -17.84 9.89
CA LEU A 37 -18.94 -17.67 10.73
C LEU A 37 -18.59 -16.19 10.93
N PRO A 38 -17.87 -15.80 12.00
CA PRO A 38 -17.34 -14.45 12.17
C PRO A 38 -16.12 -14.20 11.22
N LEU A 39 -16.18 -14.73 10.00
CA LEU A 39 -15.11 -14.70 9.02
C LEU A 39 -15.63 -14.29 7.65
N VAL A 40 -14.76 -13.65 6.89
CA VAL A 40 -14.96 -13.34 5.47
C VAL A 40 -13.81 -13.86 4.63
N MET A 41 -14.11 -14.19 3.38
CA MET A 41 -13.11 -14.50 2.36
C MET A 41 -13.07 -13.37 1.33
N LYS A 42 -11.90 -12.77 1.15
CA LYS A 42 -11.59 -11.82 0.07
C LYS A 42 -10.89 -12.59 -1.05
N ILE A 43 -11.49 -12.61 -2.23
CA ILE A 43 -10.98 -13.31 -3.41
C ILE A 43 -10.62 -12.25 -4.45
N PRO A 44 -9.35 -12.15 -4.89
CA PRO A 44 -8.96 -11.17 -5.90
C PRO A 44 -9.59 -11.49 -7.25
N ARG A 45 -9.91 -10.45 -8.01
CA ARG A 45 -10.39 -10.60 -9.39
C ARG A 45 -9.20 -10.80 -10.30
N LEU A 46 -9.00 -12.05 -10.72
CA LEU A 46 -7.91 -12.45 -11.59
C LEU A 46 -8.46 -13.12 -12.84
N GLY A 47 -7.99 -12.72 -14.00
CA GLY A 47 -8.41 -13.30 -15.27
C GLY A 47 -8.04 -12.44 -16.46
N PRO A 48 -8.38 -12.89 -17.68
CA PRO A 48 -8.17 -12.12 -18.88
C PRO A 48 -8.88 -10.74 -18.77
N GLY A 49 -8.15 -9.66 -18.95
CA GLY A 49 -8.67 -8.29 -18.87
C GLY A 49 -8.70 -7.66 -17.47
N GLU A 50 -8.39 -8.41 -16.41
CA GLU A 50 -8.26 -7.81 -15.08
C GLU A 50 -6.86 -7.18 -14.90
N PRO A 51 -6.77 -6.00 -14.25
CA PRO A 51 -5.49 -5.31 -14.06
C PRO A 51 -4.52 -6.09 -13.16
N ALA A 52 -3.22 -6.06 -13.46
CA ALA A 52 -2.16 -6.70 -12.65
C ALA A 52 -2.16 -6.17 -11.19
N ILE A 53 -2.58 -4.93 -10.99
CA ILE A 53 -2.70 -4.34 -9.66
C ILE A 53 -3.59 -5.15 -8.70
N ASN A 54 -4.53 -5.95 -9.20
CA ASN A 54 -5.36 -6.80 -8.35
C ASN A 54 -4.54 -7.88 -7.63
N VAL A 55 -3.52 -8.42 -8.32
CA VAL A 55 -2.56 -9.39 -7.76
C VAL A 55 -1.70 -8.71 -6.72
N ILE A 56 -1.14 -7.56 -7.07
CA ILE A 56 -0.23 -6.80 -6.21
C ILE A 56 -0.96 -6.36 -4.93
N SER A 57 -2.17 -5.82 -5.07
CA SER A 57 -3.02 -5.42 -3.94
C SER A 57 -3.37 -6.60 -3.03
N PHE A 58 -3.57 -7.79 -3.61
CA PHE A 58 -3.81 -9.02 -2.83
C PHE A 58 -2.57 -9.41 -2.02
N GLU A 59 -1.39 -9.48 -2.65
CA GLU A 59 -0.14 -9.81 -1.98
C GLU A 59 0.23 -8.77 -0.91
N GLN A 60 0.06 -7.50 -1.21
CA GLN A 60 0.29 -6.42 -0.26
C GLN A 60 -0.61 -6.54 0.97
N CYS A 61 -1.91 -6.80 0.75
CA CYS A 61 -2.87 -7.01 1.84
C CYS A 61 -2.48 -8.21 2.71
N ARG A 62 -2.06 -9.32 2.09
CA ARG A 62 -1.60 -10.53 2.78
C ARG A 62 -0.38 -10.26 3.65
N MET A 63 0.65 -9.62 3.07
CA MET A 63 1.90 -9.32 3.78
C MET A 63 1.66 -8.38 4.96
N VAL A 64 0.91 -7.30 4.75
CA VAL A 64 0.65 -6.30 5.79
C VAL A 64 -0.17 -6.89 6.92
N LEU A 65 -1.30 -7.56 6.61
CA LEU A 65 -2.13 -8.17 7.65
C LEU A 65 -1.43 -9.31 8.39
N GLY A 66 -0.55 -10.06 7.71
CA GLY A 66 0.26 -11.11 8.33
C GLY A 66 1.34 -10.57 9.29
N ALA A 67 1.81 -9.34 9.06
CA ALA A 67 2.84 -8.71 9.90
C ALA A 67 2.26 -7.94 11.10
N LEU A 68 1.00 -7.49 11.02
CA LEU A 68 0.35 -6.77 12.10
C LEU A 68 0.11 -7.68 13.32
N ALA A 69 0.45 -7.20 14.50
CA ALA A 69 0.11 -7.86 15.76
C ALA A 69 -1.41 -7.88 15.95
N GLN A 70 -1.92 -8.78 16.78
CA GLN A 70 -3.36 -8.83 17.04
C GLN A 70 -3.86 -7.57 17.74
N GLY A 71 -4.99 -7.02 17.28
CA GLY A 71 -5.57 -5.81 17.85
C GLY A 71 -6.98 -5.50 17.30
N PRO A 72 -7.72 -4.58 17.93
CA PRO A 72 -9.10 -4.25 17.52
C PRO A 72 -9.18 -3.34 16.30
N HIS A 73 -8.05 -2.75 15.87
CA HIS A 73 -8.02 -1.68 14.88
C HIS A 73 -7.88 -2.15 13.43
N TYR A 74 -7.75 -3.44 13.20
CA TYR A 74 -7.69 -4.10 11.89
C TYR A 74 -8.17 -5.55 12.01
N PRO A 75 -8.63 -6.18 10.90
CA PRO A 75 -9.10 -7.56 10.93
C PRO A 75 -7.93 -8.52 11.11
N THR A 76 -8.10 -9.56 11.93
CA THR A 76 -7.14 -10.65 12.04
C THR A 76 -7.15 -11.49 10.77
N LEU A 77 -5.97 -11.73 10.17
CA LEU A 77 -5.79 -12.70 9.10
C LEU A 77 -5.80 -14.11 9.70
N VAL A 78 -6.65 -15.00 9.16
CA VAL A 78 -6.86 -16.37 9.66
C VAL A 78 -6.22 -17.40 8.75
N ALA A 79 -6.41 -17.23 7.44
CA ALA A 79 -5.86 -18.13 6.42
C ALA A 79 -5.71 -17.39 5.09
N TYR A 80 -4.92 -17.93 4.21
CA TYR A 80 -4.80 -17.44 2.84
C TYR A 80 -4.49 -18.58 1.88
N GLY A 81 -4.95 -18.45 0.65
CA GLY A 81 -4.65 -19.35 -0.44
C GLY A 81 -3.50 -18.86 -1.30
N ASP A 82 -2.82 -19.81 -1.93
CA ASP A 82 -1.69 -19.51 -2.79
C ASP A 82 -2.16 -19.00 -4.16
N ILE A 83 -1.40 -18.04 -4.73
CA ILE A 83 -1.63 -17.54 -6.08
C ILE A 83 -1.44 -18.62 -7.15
N GLU A 84 -0.70 -19.69 -6.86
CA GLU A 84 -0.50 -20.82 -7.76
C GLU A 84 -1.75 -21.67 -7.94
N THR A 85 -2.63 -21.69 -6.96
CA THR A 85 -3.84 -22.51 -6.94
C THR A 85 -5.09 -21.63 -6.97
N THR A 86 -5.49 -21.15 -5.81
CA THR A 86 -6.65 -20.27 -5.66
C THR A 86 -6.31 -19.19 -4.64
N PRO A 87 -6.01 -17.95 -5.08
CA PRO A 87 -5.69 -16.88 -4.16
C PRO A 87 -6.94 -16.41 -3.42
N TYR A 88 -6.85 -16.35 -2.10
CA TYR A 88 -7.87 -15.82 -1.21
C TYR A 88 -7.25 -15.37 0.12
N LEU A 89 -7.94 -14.49 0.82
CA LEU A 89 -7.64 -14.14 2.22
C LEU A 89 -8.88 -14.45 3.06
N VAL A 90 -8.72 -15.26 4.10
CA VAL A 90 -9.73 -15.44 5.15
C VAL A 90 -9.34 -14.55 6.32
N MET A 91 -10.24 -13.67 6.69
CA MET A 91 -10.02 -12.72 7.77
C MET A 91 -11.27 -12.54 8.62
N GLU A 92 -11.09 -11.93 9.78
CA GLU A 92 -12.18 -11.56 10.67
C GLU A 92 -13.26 -10.76 9.93
N TYR A 93 -14.51 -11.13 10.16
CA TYR A 93 -15.65 -10.27 9.81
C TYR A 93 -15.82 -9.21 10.88
N VAL A 94 -15.44 -7.99 10.54
CA VAL A 94 -15.59 -6.86 11.46
C VAL A 94 -17.04 -6.42 11.50
N GLU A 95 -17.72 -6.69 12.61
CA GLU A 95 -19.04 -6.14 12.88
C GLU A 95 -18.93 -4.67 13.24
N GLY A 96 -19.86 -3.87 12.73
CA GLY A 96 -19.90 -2.45 13.07
C GLY A 96 -20.52 -1.58 11.99
N ARG A 97 -20.69 -0.32 12.34
CA ARG A 97 -21.22 0.71 11.44
C ARG A 97 -20.08 1.32 10.60
N ARG A 98 -20.25 1.41 9.29
CA ARG A 98 -19.28 2.04 8.40
C ARG A 98 -19.30 3.56 8.54
N LEU A 99 -18.13 4.19 8.48
CA LEU A 99 -18.04 5.66 8.47
C LEU A 99 -18.82 6.28 7.28
N SER A 100 -18.90 5.57 6.16
CA SER A 100 -19.70 5.98 5.01
C SER A 100 -21.20 6.14 5.29
N GLU A 101 -21.72 5.51 6.34
CA GLU A 101 -23.11 5.71 6.78
C GLU A 101 -23.27 7.04 7.50
N TRP A 102 -22.33 7.40 8.40
CA TRP A 102 -22.32 8.75 9.00
C TRP A 102 -22.10 9.84 7.96
N MET A 103 -21.30 9.57 6.91
CA MET A 103 -21.11 10.53 5.81
C MET A 103 -22.40 10.86 5.07
N ARG A 104 -23.33 9.91 4.93
CA ARG A 104 -24.64 10.17 4.31
C ARG A 104 -25.49 11.15 5.13
N GLU A 105 -25.24 11.20 6.43
CA GLU A 105 -25.94 12.07 7.37
C GLU A 105 -25.14 13.36 7.68
N ALA A 106 -24.04 13.60 6.98
CA ALA A 106 -23.24 14.82 7.12
C ALA A 106 -23.99 16.05 6.60
N PRO A 107 -23.82 17.24 7.22
CA PRO A 107 -22.82 17.55 8.25
C PRO A 107 -23.25 17.13 9.67
N ARG A 108 -22.31 16.58 10.45
CA ARG A 108 -22.52 16.10 11.82
C ARG A 108 -22.20 17.18 12.87
N ALA A 109 -22.65 16.95 14.11
CA ALA A 109 -22.30 17.81 15.23
C ALA A 109 -20.78 17.80 15.48
N PRO A 110 -20.15 18.93 15.84
CA PRO A 110 -18.70 19.00 16.08
C PRO A 110 -18.18 17.99 17.08
N GLU A 111 -18.95 17.69 18.12
CA GLU A 111 -18.61 16.73 19.17
C GLU A 111 -18.59 15.30 18.62
N GLU A 112 -19.53 14.95 17.74
CA GLU A 112 -19.55 13.67 17.05
C GLU A 112 -18.36 13.52 16.07
N VAL A 113 -18.07 14.58 15.32
CA VAL A 113 -16.90 14.62 14.40
C VAL A 113 -15.63 14.39 15.19
N ALA A 114 -15.47 15.04 16.34
CA ALA A 114 -14.32 14.88 17.20
C ALA A 114 -14.23 13.46 17.79
N ALA A 115 -15.34 12.92 18.29
CA ALA A 115 -15.36 11.58 18.88
C ALA A 115 -15.03 10.49 17.85
N LEU A 116 -15.62 10.55 16.65
CA LEU A 116 -15.31 9.62 15.56
C LEU A 116 -13.86 9.80 15.09
N GLY A 117 -13.41 11.04 14.93
CA GLY A 117 -12.06 11.36 14.49
C GLY A 117 -10.98 10.92 15.47
N ALA A 118 -11.20 11.10 16.78
CA ALA A 118 -10.25 10.67 17.81
C ALA A 118 -10.04 9.14 17.78
N LYS A 119 -11.13 8.37 17.67
CA LYS A 119 -11.07 6.91 17.55
C LYS A 119 -10.35 6.45 16.29
N LEU A 120 -10.61 7.11 15.14
CA LEU A 120 -9.93 6.82 13.89
C LEU A 120 -8.44 7.17 13.95
N ALA A 121 -8.10 8.30 14.59
CA ALA A 121 -6.71 8.68 14.80
C ALA A 121 -5.95 7.67 15.69
N LEU A 122 -6.60 7.09 16.71
CA LEU A 122 -6.01 6.01 17.51
C LEU A 122 -5.78 4.75 16.68
N ALA A 123 -6.71 4.38 15.81
CA ALA A 123 -6.52 3.23 14.91
C ALA A 123 -5.35 3.45 13.94
N LEU A 124 -5.21 4.66 13.39
CA LEU A 124 -4.05 5.02 12.56
C LEU A 124 -2.75 5.00 13.38
N HIS A 125 -2.78 5.52 14.61
CA HIS A 125 -1.59 5.48 15.47
C HIS A 125 -1.10 4.06 15.71
N GLU A 126 -2.02 3.11 15.93
CA GLU A 126 -1.67 1.72 16.19
C GLU A 126 -0.99 1.03 14.99
N ILE A 127 -1.46 1.28 13.76
CA ILE A 127 -0.78 0.74 12.58
C ILE A 127 0.53 1.47 12.28
N HIS A 128 0.60 2.80 12.49
CA HIS A 128 1.83 3.58 12.29
C HIS A 128 2.94 3.16 13.24
N ARG A 129 2.61 2.76 14.48
CA ARG A 129 3.59 2.20 15.44
C ARG A 129 4.17 0.86 14.99
N GLN A 130 3.51 0.17 14.09
CA GLN A 130 3.94 -1.09 13.49
C GLN A 130 4.51 -0.87 12.07
N ASP A 131 4.93 0.37 11.78
CA ASP A 131 5.51 0.79 10.51
C ASP A 131 4.60 0.54 9.28
N VAL A 132 3.28 0.53 9.49
CA VAL A 132 2.27 0.39 8.44
C VAL A 132 1.59 1.73 8.18
N ILE A 133 1.47 2.11 6.90
CA ILE A 133 0.75 3.28 6.41
C ILE A 133 -0.39 2.78 5.53
N HIS A 134 -1.62 3.23 5.77
CA HIS A 134 -2.80 2.70 5.09
C HIS A 134 -2.91 3.11 3.62
N LEU A 135 -2.67 4.39 3.31
CA LEU A 135 -2.62 5.02 1.98
C LEU A 135 -3.92 4.97 1.14
N ASP A 136 -4.97 4.29 1.58
CA ASP A 136 -6.31 4.30 0.98
C ASP A 136 -7.39 4.55 2.04
N LEU A 137 -7.10 5.47 2.96
CA LEU A 137 -8.06 5.85 3.98
C LEU A 137 -9.24 6.59 3.34
N LYS A 138 -10.42 6.00 3.43
CA LYS A 138 -11.71 6.52 2.95
C LYS A 138 -12.84 6.04 3.83
N SER A 139 -14.00 6.68 3.76
CA SER A 139 -15.14 6.34 4.64
C SER A 139 -15.65 4.89 4.51
N ALA A 140 -15.44 4.25 3.35
CA ALA A 140 -15.80 2.85 3.13
C ALA A 140 -14.84 1.87 3.83
N ASN A 141 -13.59 2.28 4.11
CA ASN A 141 -12.55 1.46 4.71
C ASN A 141 -12.43 1.63 6.24
N VAL A 142 -13.38 2.33 6.86
CA VAL A 142 -13.43 2.54 8.31
C VAL A 142 -14.74 2.01 8.86
N LEU A 143 -14.66 1.11 9.85
CA LEU A 143 -15.79 0.61 10.62
C LEU A 143 -15.63 1.00 12.10
N TYR A 144 -16.74 1.21 12.77
CA TYR A 144 -16.78 1.38 14.23
C TYR A 144 -17.46 0.17 14.83
N ARG A 145 -16.71 -0.60 15.62
CA ARG A 145 -17.21 -1.80 16.31
C ARG A 145 -18.31 -1.43 17.32
N PRO A 146 -19.15 -2.37 17.76
CA PRO A 146 -20.12 -2.11 18.83
C PRO A 146 -19.48 -1.58 20.12
N GLY A 147 -18.24 -1.99 20.44
CA GLY A 147 -17.43 -1.45 21.54
C GLY A 147 -16.97 -0.01 21.36
N GLY A 148 -17.11 0.53 20.17
CA GLY A 148 -16.79 1.90 19.82
C GLY A 148 -15.39 2.12 19.23
N GLU A 149 -14.58 1.08 19.08
CA GLU A 149 -13.26 1.16 18.46
C GLU A 149 -13.39 1.35 16.95
N ALA A 150 -12.53 2.20 16.36
CA ALA A 150 -12.39 2.28 14.92
C ALA A 150 -11.52 1.14 14.40
N THR A 151 -11.95 0.49 13.33
CA THR A 151 -11.23 -0.59 12.65
C THR A 151 -11.02 -0.22 11.20
N LEU A 152 -9.78 -0.26 10.76
CA LEU A 152 -9.35 -0.03 9.39
C LEU A 152 -9.44 -1.35 8.62
N VAL A 153 -9.97 -1.31 7.40
CA VAL A 153 -10.07 -2.49 6.52
C VAL A 153 -9.51 -2.16 5.14
N ASP A 154 -9.15 -3.20 4.40
CA ASP A 154 -8.62 -3.11 3.04
C ASP A 154 -7.20 -2.49 2.96
N PHE A 155 -6.22 -3.29 3.33
CA PHE A 155 -4.79 -2.95 3.29
C PHE A 155 -4.13 -3.22 1.92
N GLY A 156 -4.91 -3.35 0.85
CA GLY A 156 -4.38 -3.65 -0.48
C GLY A 156 -3.50 -2.56 -1.09
N LEU A 157 -3.58 -1.32 -0.60
CA LEU A 157 -2.71 -0.21 -1.00
C LEU A 157 -1.78 0.24 0.12
N ALA A 158 -1.75 -0.44 1.25
CA ALA A 158 -0.92 -0.06 2.38
C ALA A 158 0.58 -0.20 2.06
N HIS A 159 1.41 0.56 2.77
CA HIS A 159 2.86 0.42 2.76
C HIS A 159 3.31 -0.07 4.14
N HIS A 160 4.23 -1.01 4.15
CA HIS A 160 4.89 -1.44 5.38
C HIS A 160 6.38 -1.11 5.28
N GLY A 161 6.89 -0.31 6.19
CA GLY A 161 8.25 0.21 6.13
C GLY A 161 9.37 -0.82 6.10
N HIS A 162 9.07 -2.07 6.46
CA HIS A 162 10.01 -3.16 6.42
C HIS A 162 9.84 -4.10 5.22
N PHE A 163 8.86 -3.86 4.35
CA PHE A 163 8.67 -4.65 3.14
C PHE A 163 8.90 -3.77 1.92
N PRO A 164 9.44 -4.32 0.83
CA PRO A 164 9.50 -3.63 -0.43
C PRO A 164 8.10 -3.16 -0.89
N ASP A 165 8.02 -1.97 -1.44
CA ASP A 165 6.76 -1.39 -1.91
C ASP A 165 6.40 -1.93 -3.30
N LEU A 166 5.62 -3.04 -3.34
CA LEU A 166 5.17 -3.68 -4.58
C LEU A 166 4.42 -2.72 -5.51
N LEU A 167 3.81 -1.67 -4.96
CA LEU A 167 2.99 -0.73 -5.72
C LEU A 167 3.80 0.43 -6.28
N ALA A 168 4.90 0.83 -5.63
CA ALA A 168 5.74 1.92 -6.12
C ALA A 168 6.36 1.61 -7.49
N GLU A 169 6.57 0.34 -7.78
CA GLU A 169 7.23 -0.14 -9.00
C GLU A 169 6.30 -0.21 -10.21
N GLU A 170 5.06 -0.64 -9.97
CA GLU A 170 4.08 -0.91 -11.02
C GLU A 170 3.26 0.32 -11.41
N VAL A 171 3.22 1.36 -10.55
CA VAL A 171 2.23 2.41 -10.68
C VAL A 171 2.87 3.76 -10.93
N ARG A 172 2.97 4.13 -12.20
CA ARG A 172 3.37 5.49 -12.63
C ARG A 172 2.29 6.56 -12.41
N THR A 173 1.07 6.15 -12.10
CA THR A 173 -0.05 7.06 -11.83
C THR A 173 -0.53 6.88 -10.39
N PRO A 174 -0.95 7.96 -9.69
CA PRO A 174 -1.44 7.85 -8.31
C PRO A 174 -2.62 6.87 -8.21
N VAL A 175 -2.43 5.77 -7.44
CA VAL A 175 -3.46 4.76 -7.18
C VAL A 175 -4.09 4.99 -5.83
N GLY A 176 -5.39 4.77 -5.73
CA GLY A 176 -6.20 4.97 -4.54
C GLY A 176 -7.37 5.92 -4.78
N ASN A 177 -8.06 6.28 -3.70
CA ASN A 177 -9.19 7.20 -3.80
C ASN A 177 -8.70 8.65 -3.91
N TRP A 178 -8.83 9.24 -5.09
CA TRP A 178 -8.39 10.60 -5.38
C TRP A 178 -9.08 11.68 -4.52
N GLU A 179 -10.22 11.40 -3.90
CA GLU A 179 -10.93 12.34 -3.04
C GLU A 179 -10.16 12.67 -1.76
N TYR A 180 -9.43 11.69 -1.20
CA TYR A 180 -8.71 11.79 0.09
C TYR A 180 -7.18 11.77 -0.04
N MET A 181 -6.64 11.54 -1.24
CA MET A 181 -5.22 11.39 -1.51
C MET A 181 -4.41 12.64 -1.11
N SER A 182 -3.29 12.45 -0.47
CA SER A 182 -2.38 13.53 -0.02
C SER A 182 -1.51 14.10 -1.14
N PRO A 183 -0.93 15.30 -0.97
CA PRO A 183 0.01 15.90 -1.92
C PRO A 183 1.21 15.01 -2.24
N GLU A 184 1.82 14.39 -1.23
CA GLU A 184 2.98 13.50 -1.40
C GLU A 184 2.62 12.21 -2.15
N GLN A 185 1.45 11.63 -1.91
CA GLN A 185 0.96 10.49 -2.70
C GLN A 185 0.78 10.83 -4.18
N ILE A 186 0.34 12.06 -4.50
CA ILE A 186 0.23 12.54 -5.89
C ILE A 186 1.59 12.57 -6.58
N LEU A 187 2.66 12.75 -5.81
CA LEU A 187 4.05 12.74 -6.26
C LEU A 187 4.71 11.35 -6.21
N GLY A 188 3.95 10.31 -5.87
CA GLY A 188 4.42 8.93 -5.80
C GLY A 188 5.13 8.56 -4.49
N ILE A 189 5.11 9.43 -3.47
CA ILE A 189 5.72 9.15 -2.16
C ILE A 189 4.71 8.42 -1.29
N ARG A 190 5.10 7.24 -0.81
CA ARG A 190 4.23 6.30 -0.10
C ARG A 190 4.67 5.96 1.32
N CYS A 191 5.85 6.42 1.73
CA CYS A 191 6.52 6.10 2.99
C CYS A 191 6.28 7.12 4.13
N ASP A 192 5.37 8.08 3.96
CA ASP A 192 5.08 9.09 4.99
C ASP A 192 3.73 8.83 5.68
N PRO A 193 3.70 8.47 6.99
CA PRO A 193 2.46 8.23 7.73
C PRO A 193 1.55 9.47 7.82
N ARG A 194 2.11 10.68 7.61
CA ARG A 194 1.33 11.92 7.57
C ARG A 194 0.42 12.01 6.34
N SER A 195 0.56 11.11 5.37
CA SER A 195 -0.41 10.93 4.28
C SER A 195 -1.76 10.46 4.79
N ASP A 196 -1.78 9.53 5.76
CA ASP A 196 -3.02 9.10 6.40
C ASP A 196 -3.65 10.21 7.26
N LEU A 197 -2.82 11.10 7.86
CA LEU A 197 -3.33 12.27 8.60
C LEU A 197 -4.00 13.28 7.67
N PHE A 198 -3.51 13.44 6.45
CA PHE A 198 -4.18 14.26 5.44
C PHE A 198 -5.54 13.66 5.05
N ALA A 199 -5.61 12.36 4.81
CA ALA A 199 -6.85 11.66 4.51
C ALA A 199 -7.85 11.73 5.68
N LEU A 200 -7.37 11.57 6.93
CA LEU A 200 -8.15 11.80 8.15
C LEU A 200 -8.72 13.23 8.18
N GLY A 201 -7.88 14.24 7.91
CA GLY A 201 -8.31 15.64 7.81
C GLY A 201 -9.41 15.85 6.77
N ALA A 202 -9.31 15.17 5.62
CA ALA A 202 -10.34 15.24 4.56
C ALA A 202 -11.66 14.58 4.99
N LEU A 203 -11.60 13.46 5.71
CA LEU A 203 -12.78 12.80 6.30
C LEU A 203 -13.45 13.67 7.37
N LEU A 204 -12.68 14.26 8.27
CA LEU A 204 -13.19 15.19 9.30
C LEU A 204 -13.81 16.43 8.68
N TYR A 205 -13.20 16.98 7.62
CA TYR A 205 -13.73 18.09 6.88
C TYR A 205 -15.10 17.75 6.28
N GLU A 206 -15.21 16.59 5.63
CA GLU A 206 -16.46 16.13 5.01
C GLU A 206 -17.55 15.88 6.07
N LEU A 207 -17.22 15.21 7.18
CA LEU A 207 -18.13 15.03 8.32
C LEU A 207 -18.64 16.36 8.89
N ALA A 208 -17.75 17.35 9.02
CA ALA A 208 -18.08 18.65 9.62
C ALA A 208 -18.88 19.56 8.69
N THR A 209 -18.67 19.47 7.37
CA THR A 209 -19.21 20.43 6.40
C THR A 209 -20.21 19.82 5.40
N GLY A 210 -20.27 18.49 5.27
CA GLY A 210 -21.02 17.78 4.23
C GLY A 210 -20.40 17.93 2.82
N ARG A 211 -19.14 18.40 2.72
CA ARG A 211 -18.46 18.63 1.44
C ARG A 211 -17.02 18.16 1.49
N LEU A 212 -16.53 17.61 0.39
CA LEU A 212 -15.12 17.28 0.21
C LEU A 212 -14.25 18.54 0.14
N PRO A 213 -13.07 18.59 0.79
CA PRO A 213 -12.24 19.80 0.84
C PRO A 213 -11.72 20.25 -0.52
N PHE A 214 -11.47 19.30 -1.43
CA PHE A 214 -10.95 19.55 -2.79
C PHE A 214 -11.92 19.11 -3.90
N GLY A 215 -13.15 18.71 -3.55
CA GLY A 215 -14.13 18.17 -4.48
C GLY A 215 -13.74 16.79 -5.02
N ARG A 216 -14.35 16.40 -6.14
CA ARG A 216 -14.13 15.10 -6.81
C ARG A 216 -13.29 15.30 -8.07
N PRO A 217 -11.97 15.09 -8.01
CA PRO A 217 -11.12 15.21 -9.19
C PRO A 217 -11.40 14.07 -10.16
N SER A 218 -11.63 14.39 -11.43
CA SER A 218 -11.83 13.43 -12.52
C SER A 218 -10.64 13.36 -13.48
N THR A 219 -9.64 14.24 -13.31
CA THR A 219 -8.43 14.28 -14.11
C THR A 219 -7.20 14.49 -13.23
N ALA A 220 -6.04 14.00 -13.69
CA ALA A 220 -4.76 14.20 -13.01
C ALA A 220 -4.45 15.70 -12.78
N ALA A 221 -4.84 16.57 -13.72
CA ALA A 221 -4.66 18.01 -13.58
C ALA A 221 -5.51 18.60 -12.43
N GLN A 222 -6.74 18.10 -12.23
CA GLN A 222 -7.57 18.49 -11.09
C GLN A 222 -7.00 17.95 -9.78
N LEU A 223 -6.52 16.70 -9.78
CA LEU A 223 -5.88 16.10 -8.62
C LEU A 223 -4.65 16.90 -8.18
N ARG A 224 -3.78 17.30 -9.10
CA ARG A 224 -2.58 18.11 -8.84
C ARG A 224 -2.86 19.51 -8.27
N ARG A 225 -4.10 20.00 -8.31
CA ARG A 225 -4.46 21.27 -7.66
C ARG A 225 -4.18 21.29 -6.16
N ARG A 226 -4.17 20.12 -5.49
CA ARG A 226 -3.81 20.01 -4.06
C ARG A 226 -2.39 20.42 -3.74
N LEU A 227 -1.51 20.42 -4.73
CA LEU A 227 -0.13 20.87 -4.54
C LEU A 227 -0.02 22.39 -4.31
N TYR A 228 -1.09 23.17 -4.55
CA TYR A 228 -1.07 24.63 -4.42
C TYR A 228 -2.38 25.27 -3.96
N LEU A 229 -3.47 24.52 -3.80
CA LEU A 229 -4.76 25.06 -3.37
C LEU A 229 -5.09 24.58 -1.96
N ASP A 230 -5.40 25.56 -1.08
CA ASP A 230 -6.01 25.27 0.21
C ASP A 230 -7.51 24.96 0.04
N PRO A 231 -8.10 24.15 0.93
CA PRO A 231 -9.53 23.97 1.00
C PRO A 231 -10.22 25.28 1.47
N ALA A 232 -11.53 25.38 1.28
CA ALA A 232 -12.29 26.43 1.95
C ALA A 232 -12.24 26.22 3.46
N PRO A 233 -12.10 27.27 4.29
CA PRO A 233 -12.21 27.09 5.73
C PRO A 233 -13.54 26.45 6.12
N PRO A 234 -13.60 25.41 6.97
CA PRO A 234 -14.86 24.79 7.39
C PRO A 234 -15.90 25.76 7.92
N ARG A 235 -15.48 26.76 8.70
CA ARG A 235 -16.34 27.79 9.27
C ARG A 235 -16.96 28.72 8.22
N ALA A 236 -16.30 28.90 7.09
CA ALA A 236 -16.86 29.65 5.96
C ALA A 236 -18.02 28.91 5.27
N LEU A 237 -18.08 27.59 5.40
CA LEU A 237 -19.15 26.75 4.87
C LEU A 237 -20.24 26.48 5.91
N ARG A 238 -19.87 26.37 7.17
CA ARG A 238 -20.78 26.09 8.29
C ARG A 238 -20.28 26.81 9.56
N ALA A 239 -20.98 27.89 9.92
CA ALA A 239 -20.62 28.72 11.07
C ALA A 239 -20.64 27.95 12.43
N ALA A 240 -21.39 26.86 12.51
CA ALA A 240 -21.47 26.00 13.70
C ALA A 240 -20.18 25.19 13.96
N VAL A 241 -19.25 25.12 13.01
CA VAL A 241 -17.95 24.48 13.23
C VAL A 241 -17.14 25.36 14.18
N PRO A 242 -16.70 24.88 15.36
CA PRO A 242 -15.91 25.70 16.27
C PRO A 242 -14.49 25.94 15.74
N ASP A 243 -13.85 26.96 16.26
CA ASP A 243 -12.51 27.38 15.83
C ASP A 243 -11.43 26.32 16.05
N TRP A 244 -11.51 25.62 17.19
CA TRP A 244 -10.59 24.54 17.51
C TRP A 244 -10.70 23.36 16.54
N LEU A 245 -11.91 22.98 16.11
CA LEU A 245 -12.08 21.88 15.16
C LEU A 245 -11.60 22.31 13.76
N GLN A 246 -11.84 23.56 13.37
CA GLN A 246 -11.27 24.11 12.13
C GLN A 246 -9.74 24.07 12.18
N GLU A 247 -9.11 24.43 13.31
CA GLU A 247 -7.66 24.37 13.47
C GLU A 247 -7.13 22.96 13.23
N VAL A 248 -7.71 21.96 13.89
CA VAL A 248 -7.30 20.55 13.75
C VAL A 248 -7.44 20.08 12.31
N VAL A 249 -8.60 20.31 11.70
CA VAL A 249 -8.89 19.88 10.33
C VAL A 249 -7.95 20.54 9.32
N LEU A 250 -7.75 21.85 9.40
CA LEU A 250 -6.88 22.56 8.48
C LEU A 250 -5.40 22.23 8.69
N ARG A 251 -4.98 21.93 9.91
CA ARG A 251 -3.61 21.46 10.19
C ARG A 251 -3.34 20.09 9.56
N CYS A 252 -4.29 19.17 9.62
CA CYS A 252 -4.18 17.90 8.91
C CYS A 252 -4.09 18.08 7.38
N LEU A 253 -4.78 19.10 6.82
CA LEU A 253 -4.86 19.37 5.38
C LEU A 253 -3.77 20.31 4.84
N GLU A 254 -2.74 20.63 5.63
CA GLU A 254 -1.60 21.41 5.13
C GLU A 254 -0.91 20.69 3.96
N ILE A 255 -0.52 21.48 2.95
CA ILE A 255 0.15 20.97 1.75
C ILE A 255 1.53 20.39 2.14
N ASP A 256 2.30 21.18 2.91
CA ASP A 256 3.57 20.71 3.45
C ASP A 256 3.32 19.75 4.63
N ASN A 257 3.72 18.48 4.46
CA ASN A 257 3.58 17.44 5.47
C ASN A 257 4.27 17.79 6.81
N ARG A 258 5.34 18.66 6.80
CA ARG A 258 6.00 19.15 8.03
C ARG A 258 5.12 20.07 8.87
N SER A 259 4.17 20.74 8.25
CA SER A 259 3.22 21.65 8.92
C SER A 259 2.01 20.92 9.51
N ARG A 260 1.86 19.64 9.25
CA ARG A 260 0.82 18.78 9.84
C ARG A 260 1.18 18.37 11.27
N TYR A 261 0.38 17.53 11.86
CA TYR A 261 0.72 16.80 13.09
C TYR A 261 1.87 15.84 12.83
N ALA A 262 2.72 15.62 13.84
CA ALA A 262 3.83 14.67 13.73
C ALA A 262 3.34 13.22 13.82
N SER A 263 2.24 12.98 14.54
CA SER A 263 1.67 11.65 14.74
C SER A 263 0.14 11.67 14.80
N ALA A 264 -0.48 10.52 14.55
CA ALA A 264 -1.92 10.33 14.72
C ALA A 264 -2.35 10.43 16.19
N ALA A 265 -1.45 10.11 17.15
CA ALA A 265 -1.71 10.28 18.58
C ALA A 265 -1.94 11.75 18.96
N GLU A 266 -1.18 12.69 18.38
CA GLU A 266 -1.40 14.11 18.60
C GLU A 266 -2.77 14.58 18.09
N VAL A 267 -3.20 14.07 16.93
CA VAL A 267 -4.54 14.37 16.39
C VAL A 267 -5.63 13.83 17.32
N ALA A 268 -5.45 12.59 17.81
CA ALA A 268 -6.40 11.98 18.76
C ALA A 268 -6.51 12.79 20.05
N PHE A 269 -5.37 13.24 20.56
CA PHE A 269 -5.30 14.06 21.77
C PHE A 269 -6.02 15.40 21.60
N ASP A 270 -5.75 16.13 20.52
CA ASP A 270 -6.38 17.43 20.25
C ASP A 270 -7.88 17.31 20.03
N LEU A 271 -8.35 16.26 19.34
CA LEU A 271 -9.79 15.99 19.15
C LEU A 271 -10.50 15.62 20.47
N ALA A 272 -9.81 14.94 21.39
CA ALA A 272 -10.34 14.58 22.70
C ALA A 272 -10.27 15.75 23.70
N ASN A 273 -9.39 16.74 23.50
CA ASN A 273 -9.13 17.84 24.40
C ASN A 273 -9.27 19.23 23.73
N PRO A 274 -10.47 19.62 23.29
CA PRO A 274 -10.70 20.87 22.53
C PRO A 274 -10.16 22.16 23.18
N ALA A 275 -10.15 22.19 24.52
CA ALA A 275 -9.66 23.36 25.26
C ALA A 275 -8.13 23.55 25.17
N GLN A 276 -7.39 22.49 24.87
CA GLN A 276 -5.93 22.50 24.78
C GLN A 276 -5.41 22.75 23.37
N VAL A 277 -6.28 22.72 22.34
CA VAL A 277 -5.89 22.96 20.96
C VAL A 277 -5.33 24.37 20.80
N PRO A 278 -4.05 24.55 20.39
CA PRO A 278 -3.48 25.85 20.11
C PRO A 278 -4.21 26.50 18.92
N ARG A 279 -4.80 27.70 19.12
CA ARG A 279 -5.45 28.46 18.04
C ARG A 279 -4.38 29.28 17.29
N THR A 280 -4.18 28.93 16.03
CA THR A 280 -3.32 29.68 15.12
C THR A 280 -4.18 30.51 14.14
N GLU A 281 -3.57 31.07 13.11
CA GLU A 281 -4.29 31.73 12.01
C GLU A 281 -5.30 30.81 11.33
N ARG A 282 -5.11 29.49 11.37
CA ARG A 282 -6.07 28.51 10.81
C ARG A 282 -7.42 28.58 11.51
N ALA A 283 -7.42 28.73 12.84
CA ALA A 283 -8.65 28.80 13.65
C ALA A 283 -9.55 29.99 13.26
N SER A 284 -8.93 31.12 12.93
CA SER A 284 -9.63 32.36 12.57
C SER A 284 -9.85 32.55 11.07
N ARG A 285 -9.28 31.68 10.22
CA ARG A 285 -9.39 31.80 8.76
C ARG A 285 -10.84 31.75 8.31
N SER A 286 -11.30 32.77 7.61
CA SER A 286 -12.66 32.89 7.09
C SER A 286 -12.75 32.84 5.57
N THR A 287 -11.62 33.01 4.88
CA THR A 287 -11.54 33.03 3.41
C THR A 287 -10.43 32.11 2.91
N ARG A 288 -10.53 31.69 1.66
CA ARG A 288 -9.41 31.01 0.98
C ARG A 288 -8.25 31.99 0.78
N ALA A 289 -7.04 31.45 0.64
CA ALA A 289 -5.88 32.24 0.25
C ALA A 289 -6.16 33.12 -0.99
N GLY A 290 -5.66 34.34 -0.96
CA GLY A 290 -5.82 35.31 -2.05
C GLY A 290 -5.27 34.80 -3.39
N TRP A 291 -5.74 35.37 -4.50
CA TRP A 291 -5.35 34.92 -5.83
C TRP A 291 -3.82 35.06 -6.09
N LEU A 292 -3.16 36.08 -5.52
CA LEU A 292 -1.72 36.26 -5.63
C LEU A 292 -0.93 35.15 -4.95
N GLN A 293 -1.32 34.76 -3.72
CA GLN A 293 -0.70 33.63 -3.01
C GLN A 293 -0.92 32.32 -3.76
N ARG A 294 -2.12 32.11 -4.29
CA ARG A 294 -2.45 30.91 -5.08
C ARG A 294 -1.67 30.85 -6.38
N PHE A 295 -1.47 32.01 -7.04
CA PHE A 295 -0.65 32.09 -8.25
C PHE A 295 0.82 31.82 -7.94
N GLY A 296 1.39 32.43 -6.87
CA GLY A 296 2.76 32.15 -6.43
C GLY A 296 2.97 30.65 -6.11
N ARG A 297 2.07 30.03 -5.34
CA ARG A 297 2.14 28.59 -5.03
C ARG A 297 1.99 27.71 -6.29
N ARG A 298 1.16 28.11 -7.26
CA ARG A 298 1.05 27.39 -8.53
C ARG A 298 2.36 27.42 -9.33
N MET A 299 3.05 28.55 -9.33
CA MET A 299 4.36 28.68 -10.01
C MET A 299 5.43 27.84 -9.33
N SER A 300 5.40 27.70 -8.02
CA SER A 300 6.33 26.87 -7.24
C SER A 300 5.88 25.42 -7.08
N ALA A 301 4.68 25.05 -7.52
CA ALA A 301 4.18 23.67 -7.38
C ALA A 301 5.01 22.63 -8.14
N GLY A 302 5.71 23.04 -9.19
CA GLY A 302 6.64 22.17 -9.94
C GLY A 302 7.95 21.88 -9.20
N SER A 303 8.29 22.70 -8.20
CA SER A 303 9.47 22.52 -7.31
C SER A 303 9.08 22.08 -5.90
N PHE A 304 7.81 21.76 -5.66
CA PHE A 304 7.37 21.25 -4.36
C PHE A 304 8.01 19.87 -4.10
N ALA A 305 8.88 19.84 -3.11
CA ALA A 305 9.49 18.62 -2.60
C ALA A 305 8.96 18.39 -1.17
N PRO A 306 8.15 17.36 -0.95
CA PRO A 306 7.74 16.97 0.41
C PRO A 306 8.96 16.68 1.27
N ALA A 307 8.79 16.73 2.60
CA ALA A 307 9.83 16.27 3.50
C ALA A 307 10.18 14.80 3.19
N PRO A 308 11.45 14.41 3.41
CA PRO A 308 11.82 13.01 3.33
C PRO A 308 10.98 12.18 4.31
N CYS A 309 10.81 10.91 4.00
CA CYS A 309 10.10 9.97 4.87
C CYS A 309 10.75 9.98 6.26
N PRO A 310 9.93 9.99 7.33
CA PRO A 310 10.48 9.84 8.66
C PRO A 310 11.14 8.47 8.79
N PRO A 311 12.21 8.36 9.59
CA PRO A 311 12.79 7.06 9.89
C PRO A 311 11.75 6.16 10.55
N LEU A 312 11.81 4.87 10.26
CA LEU A 312 10.94 3.87 10.87
C LEU A 312 11.09 3.86 12.39
N ALA A 313 10.00 3.64 13.11
CA ALA A 313 10.00 3.58 14.57
C ALA A 313 10.95 2.49 15.11
N SER A 314 11.21 1.45 14.32
CA SER A 314 12.05 0.30 14.64
C SER A 314 13.44 0.33 13.98
N GLN A 315 13.89 1.42 13.40
CA GLN A 315 15.17 1.50 12.67
C GLN A 315 16.42 1.08 13.47
N ALA A 316 16.33 1.05 14.80
CA ALA A 316 17.40 0.46 15.64
C ALA A 316 17.60 -1.05 15.43
N ALA A 317 16.71 -1.73 14.70
CA ALA A 317 16.71 -3.16 14.44
C ALA A 317 16.27 -3.54 13.01
N ALA A 318 16.45 -2.65 12.03
CA ALA A 318 16.10 -2.97 10.64
C ALA A 318 16.85 -4.22 10.17
N ALA A 319 16.09 -5.24 9.77
CA ALA A 319 16.68 -6.44 9.19
C ALA A 319 17.21 -6.10 7.79
N PRO A 320 18.43 -6.47 7.42
CA PRO A 320 18.97 -6.18 6.09
C PRO A 320 18.06 -6.70 4.97
N ILE A 321 17.83 -5.88 3.97
CA ILE A 321 17.07 -6.25 2.77
C ILE A 321 18.05 -6.76 1.70
N VAL A 322 17.83 -7.97 1.26
CA VAL A 322 18.66 -8.62 0.25
C VAL A 322 17.84 -8.85 -1.02
N LEU A 323 18.19 -8.18 -2.09
CA LEU A 323 17.57 -8.37 -3.40
C LEU A 323 18.24 -9.54 -4.12
N VAL A 324 17.44 -10.51 -4.58
CA VAL A 324 17.90 -11.61 -5.42
C VAL A 324 17.32 -11.43 -6.82
N ALA A 325 18.17 -11.06 -7.77
CA ALA A 325 17.79 -10.88 -9.15
C ALA A 325 17.77 -12.24 -9.89
N LEU A 326 16.60 -12.65 -10.34
CA LEU A 326 16.34 -13.93 -11.01
C LEU A 326 15.89 -13.69 -12.45
N ALA A 327 16.34 -14.53 -13.38
CA ALA A 327 15.87 -14.53 -14.76
C ALA A 327 15.20 -15.88 -15.05
N PHE A 328 13.94 -15.84 -15.50
CA PHE A 328 13.18 -17.01 -15.90
C PHE A 328 12.74 -16.88 -17.36
N GLY A 329 13.05 -17.89 -18.16
CA GLY A 329 12.63 -17.99 -19.55
C GLY A 329 13.76 -17.73 -20.55
N PRO A 330 13.53 -17.98 -21.86
CA PRO A 330 14.53 -17.76 -22.88
C PRO A 330 14.82 -16.27 -23.00
N THR A 331 15.98 -15.86 -22.54
CA THR A 331 16.55 -14.56 -22.92
C THR A 331 16.79 -14.57 -24.43
N ILE A 332 16.38 -13.48 -25.11
CA ILE A 332 16.41 -13.33 -26.57
C ILE A 332 17.80 -13.63 -27.17
N ASP A 333 18.85 -13.70 -26.35
CA ASP A 333 20.23 -13.92 -26.77
C ASP A 333 20.84 -15.27 -26.37
N SER A 334 20.09 -16.21 -25.78
CA SER A 334 20.62 -17.54 -25.42
C SER A 334 20.28 -18.61 -26.47
N VAL A 335 20.96 -18.61 -27.56
CA VAL A 335 21.11 -19.79 -28.40
C VAL A 335 22.03 -20.78 -27.64
N GLY A 336 21.45 -21.65 -26.83
CA GLY A 336 22.15 -22.83 -26.30
C GLY A 336 22.17 -23.10 -24.80
N GLY A 337 21.08 -22.87 -24.01
CA GLY A 337 21.35 -23.09 -22.63
C GLY A 337 20.22 -23.29 -21.61
N GLY A 338 19.38 -24.29 -21.72
CA GLY A 338 18.44 -24.66 -20.64
C GLY A 338 19.10 -25.22 -19.37
N GLN A 339 20.33 -25.79 -19.45
CA GLN A 339 21.05 -26.34 -18.28
C GLN A 339 21.86 -25.29 -17.51
N SER A 340 22.29 -24.18 -18.15
CA SER A 340 23.08 -23.13 -17.49
C SER A 340 22.23 -22.29 -16.54
N ASP A 341 20.96 -22.06 -16.82
CA ASP A 341 20.08 -21.22 -16.01
C ASP A 341 19.67 -21.92 -14.71
N GLU A 342 19.41 -23.22 -14.73
CA GLU A 342 19.10 -24.00 -13.53
C GLU A 342 20.29 -24.07 -12.57
N ALA A 343 21.51 -24.26 -13.10
CA ALA A 343 22.74 -24.29 -12.31
C ALA A 343 23.00 -22.91 -11.64
N LEU A 344 22.72 -21.80 -12.33
CA LEU A 344 22.83 -20.46 -11.79
C LEU A 344 21.77 -20.19 -10.71
N CYS A 345 20.52 -20.58 -10.94
CA CYS A 345 19.44 -20.47 -9.96
C CYS A 345 19.77 -21.26 -8.68
N GLU A 346 20.35 -22.46 -8.80
CA GLU A 346 20.76 -23.25 -7.65
C GLU A 346 21.99 -22.67 -6.94
N ALA A 347 22.92 -22.06 -7.67
CA ALA A 347 24.06 -21.38 -7.07
C ALA A 347 23.62 -20.13 -6.30
N LEU A 348 22.68 -19.36 -6.83
CA LEU A 348 22.03 -18.23 -6.13
C LEU A 348 21.35 -18.72 -4.86
N ARG A 349 20.52 -19.75 -4.94
CA ARG A 349 19.82 -20.34 -3.79
C ARG A 349 20.76 -20.75 -2.69
N ARG A 350 21.86 -21.44 -3.02
CA ARG A 350 22.90 -21.84 -2.05
C ARG A 350 23.56 -20.63 -1.39
N SER A 351 23.83 -19.58 -2.14
CA SER A 351 24.46 -18.37 -1.62
C SER A 351 23.54 -17.62 -0.67
N VAL A 352 22.26 -17.47 -1.03
CA VAL A 352 21.22 -16.86 -0.17
C VAL A 352 21.01 -17.69 1.11
N ARG A 353 20.93 -19.02 1.00
CA ARG A 353 20.78 -19.90 2.17
C ARG A 353 21.95 -19.74 3.16
N ARG A 354 23.19 -19.60 2.67
CA ARG A 354 24.34 -19.34 3.53
C ARG A 354 24.24 -18.01 4.26
N LEU A 355 23.80 -16.95 3.57
CA LEU A 355 23.58 -15.65 4.19
C LEU A 355 22.51 -15.72 5.27
N CYS A 356 21.36 -16.33 4.98
CA CYS A 356 20.26 -16.49 5.92
C CYS A 356 20.59 -17.34 7.14
N GLY A 357 21.53 -18.29 6.98
CA GLY A 357 22.06 -19.10 8.10
C GLY A 357 23.04 -18.31 8.98
N ALA A 358 23.72 -17.31 8.44
CA ALA A 358 24.62 -16.43 9.18
C ALA A 358 23.89 -15.28 9.86
N ASP A 359 22.88 -14.70 9.21
CA ASP A 359 22.00 -13.66 9.79
C ASP A 359 20.54 -14.09 9.67
N GLY A 360 20.00 -14.57 10.78
CA GLY A 360 18.61 -15.02 10.88
C GLY A 360 17.56 -13.91 10.71
N ARG A 361 17.94 -12.64 10.59
CA ARG A 361 17.04 -11.49 10.49
C ARG A 361 16.86 -10.98 9.07
N CYS A 362 17.78 -11.29 8.13
CA CYS A 362 17.74 -10.76 6.78
C CYS A 362 16.41 -11.08 6.06
N ARG A 363 15.94 -10.15 5.25
CA ARG A 363 14.76 -10.27 4.39
C ARG A 363 15.19 -10.43 2.96
N ILE A 364 14.50 -11.27 2.22
CA ILE A 364 14.86 -11.64 0.86
C ILE A 364 13.76 -11.12 -0.08
N ALA A 365 14.12 -10.19 -0.95
CA ALA A 365 13.30 -9.74 -2.06
C ALA A 365 13.71 -10.54 -3.32
N CYS A 366 12.86 -11.45 -3.78
CA CYS A 366 13.08 -12.19 -5.01
C CYS A 366 12.48 -11.39 -6.17
N ALA A 367 13.31 -10.90 -7.10
CA ALA A 367 12.85 -10.09 -8.21
C ALA A 367 13.21 -10.69 -9.57
N THR A 368 12.30 -10.53 -10.54
CA THR A 368 12.55 -10.77 -11.96
C THR A 368 12.12 -9.58 -12.79
N VAL A 369 12.74 -9.34 -13.94
CA VAL A 369 12.39 -8.25 -14.83
C VAL A 369 11.83 -8.82 -16.13
N VAL A 370 10.68 -8.32 -16.54
CA VAL A 370 10.00 -8.70 -17.78
C VAL A 370 9.80 -7.48 -18.70
N PRO A 371 9.79 -7.66 -20.03
CA PRO A 371 9.47 -6.56 -20.94
C PRO A 371 8.02 -6.11 -20.74
N PRO A 372 7.73 -4.79 -20.85
CA PRO A 372 6.38 -4.26 -20.73
C PRO A 372 5.47 -4.80 -21.85
N ALA A 373 4.17 -4.92 -21.56
CA ALA A 373 3.18 -5.45 -22.50
C ALA A 373 3.15 -4.71 -23.84
N ALA A 374 3.39 -3.40 -23.82
CA ALA A 374 3.42 -2.55 -25.02
C ALA A 374 4.61 -2.84 -25.98
N ALA A 375 5.65 -3.51 -25.53
CA ALA A 375 6.82 -3.85 -26.36
C ALA A 375 6.58 -5.07 -27.27
N LEU A 376 5.46 -5.77 -27.12
CA LEU A 376 5.12 -6.97 -27.90
C LEU A 376 3.98 -6.62 -28.86
N THR A 377 4.34 -6.36 -30.11
CA THR A 377 3.43 -6.05 -31.22
C THR A 377 2.53 -7.23 -31.54
N GLY A 378 1.26 -7.19 -31.14
CA GLY A 378 0.22 -8.16 -31.50
C GLY A 378 -1.11 -7.86 -30.80
N GLU A 379 -2.18 -7.66 -31.54
CA GLU A 379 -3.53 -7.47 -31.02
C GLU A 379 -3.95 -8.70 -30.20
N GLY A 380 -4.16 -8.53 -28.89
CA GLY A 380 -4.66 -9.59 -28.01
C GLY A 380 -4.18 -9.59 -26.55
N ASP A 381 -3.45 -8.58 -26.07
CA ASP A 381 -2.40 -8.82 -25.07
C ASP A 381 -2.57 -8.29 -23.64
N ALA A 382 -3.68 -7.67 -23.24
CA ALA A 382 -3.89 -7.36 -21.80
C ALA A 382 -4.09 -8.67 -20.98
N ALA A 383 -4.77 -9.66 -21.55
CA ALA A 383 -4.98 -10.97 -20.92
C ALA A 383 -3.68 -11.79 -20.77
N THR A 384 -2.76 -11.63 -21.73
CA THR A 384 -1.44 -12.28 -21.71
C THR A 384 -0.44 -11.58 -20.79
N ALA A 385 -0.56 -10.28 -20.55
CA ALA A 385 0.30 -9.54 -19.60
C ALA A 385 0.07 -10.01 -18.16
N THR A 386 -1.19 -10.04 -17.71
CA THR A 386 -1.54 -10.53 -16.36
C THR A 386 -1.16 -12.00 -16.19
N GLY A 387 -1.37 -12.82 -17.21
CA GLY A 387 -0.97 -14.23 -17.19
C GLY A 387 0.55 -14.45 -17.16
N ARG A 388 1.35 -13.51 -17.71
CA ARG A 388 2.81 -13.52 -17.58
C ARG A 388 3.25 -13.12 -16.19
N HIS A 389 2.71 -12.05 -15.66
CA HIS A 389 3.02 -11.57 -14.31
C HIS A 389 2.77 -12.68 -13.28
N ILE A 390 1.61 -13.33 -13.33
CA ILE A 390 1.28 -14.45 -12.46
C ILE A 390 2.27 -15.60 -12.62
N ARG A 391 2.62 -15.99 -13.85
CA ARG A 391 3.61 -17.05 -14.09
C ARG A 391 4.97 -16.73 -13.48
N GLN A 392 5.44 -15.50 -13.61
CA GLN A 392 6.72 -15.08 -13.04
C GLN A 392 6.68 -15.07 -11.51
N LEU A 393 5.59 -14.63 -10.89
CA LEU A 393 5.41 -14.74 -9.44
C LEU A 393 5.45 -16.20 -8.96
N VAL A 394 4.80 -17.10 -9.68
CA VAL A 394 4.83 -18.55 -9.40
C VAL A 394 6.26 -19.08 -9.48
N GLU A 395 7.03 -18.73 -10.52
CA GLU A 395 8.42 -19.18 -10.65
C GLU A 395 9.32 -18.61 -9.53
N LEU A 396 9.13 -17.34 -9.12
CA LEU A 396 9.84 -16.76 -7.98
C LEU A 396 9.56 -17.54 -6.69
N ARG A 397 8.31 -17.87 -6.42
CA ARG A 397 7.91 -18.67 -5.25
C ARG A 397 8.49 -20.08 -5.28
N ARG A 398 8.41 -20.76 -6.44
CA ARG A 398 9.02 -22.09 -6.62
C ARG A 398 10.52 -22.06 -6.36
N TRP A 399 11.19 -21.01 -6.83
CA TRP A 399 12.61 -20.84 -6.58
C TRP A 399 12.91 -20.64 -5.10
N ALA A 400 12.12 -19.84 -4.38
CA ALA A 400 12.34 -19.50 -2.98
C ALA A 400 11.92 -20.63 -2.00
N ARG A 401 10.94 -21.46 -2.37
CA ARG A 401 10.39 -22.51 -1.50
C ARG A 401 11.44 -23.39 -0.81
N PRO A 402 12.51 -23.87 -1.47
CA PRO A 402 13.54 -24.68 -0.80
C PRO A 402 14.43 -23.88 0.16
N LEU A 403 14.29 -22.55 0.29
CA LEU A 403 15.01 -21.76 1.29
C LEU A 403 14.48 -22.03 2.71
N GLU A 404 13.24 -22.52 2.85
CA GLU A 404 12.58 -22.84 4.12
C GLU A 404 12.58 -21.64 5.09
N LEU A 405 12.44 -20.44 4.56
CA LEU A 405 12.34 -19.20 5.34
C LEU A 405 10.88 -18.92 5.70
N ALA A 406 10.67 -18.28 6.85
CA ALA A 406 9.36 -17.77 7.22
C ALA A 406 8.84 -16.79 6.15
N GLU A 407 7.54 -16.85 5.85
CA GLU A 407 6.95 -16.08 4.75
C GLU A 407 7.09 -14.56 4.92
N GLU A 408 7.07 -14.07 6.16
CA GLU A 408 7.33 -12.67 6.47
C GLU A 408 8.75 -12.18 6.10
N ARG A 409 9.65 -13.10 5.79
CA ARG A 409 11.02 -12.81 5.34
C ARG A 409 11.21 -12.86 3.83
N LEU A 410 10.18 -13.24 3.09
CA LEU A 410 10.22 -13.42 1.63
C LEU A 410 9.23 -12.48 0.95
N THR A 411 9.69 -11.77 -0.07
CA THR A 411 8.83 -10.98 -0.97
C THR A 411 9.15 -11.30 -2.41
N TYR A 412 8.18 -11.09 -3.31
CA TYR A 412 8.27 -11.51 -4.70
C TYR A 412 7.88 -10.37 -5.62
N HIS A 413 8.73 -10.04 -6.57
CA HIS A 413 8.61 -8.84 -7.42
C HIS A 413 8.78 -9.19 -8.89
N VAL A 414 7.84 -8.76 -9.71
CA VAL A 414 7.94 -8.83 -11.17
C VAL A 414 8.00 -7.40 -11.68
N LEU A 415 9.18 -6.96 -12.09
CA LEU A 415 9.43 -5.60 -12.58
C LEU A 415 9.19 -5.54 -14.09
N GLU A 416 8.39 -4.57 -14.55
CA GLU A 416 8.18 -4.37 -15.98
C GLU A 416 9.11 -3.29 -16.53
N SER A 417 10.09 -3.67 -17.36
CA SER A 417 11.02 -2.73 -17.97
C SER A 417 11.70 -3.29 -19.20
N GLU A 418 11.97 -2.43 -20.21
CA GLU A 418 12.85 -2.75 -21.33
C GLU A 418 14.34 -2.74 -20.92
N LYS A 419 14.67 -2.17 -19.76
CA LYS A 419 16.04 -2.00 -19.25
C LYS A 419 16.20 -2.72 -17.92
N PRO A 420 16.48 -4.03 -17.91
CA PRO A 420 16.48 -4.86 -16.70
C PRO A 420 17.41 -4.33 -15.60
N VAL A 421 18.61 -3.90 -15.96
CA VAL A 421 19.58 -3.39 -14.99
C VAL A 421 19.08 -2.10 -14.34
N ALA A 422 18.52 -1.17 -15.12
CA ALA A 422 17.99 0.07 -14.58
C ALA A 422 16.84 -0.21 -13.60
N ALA A 423 15.93 -1.10 -13.95
CA ALA A 423 14.83 -1.49 -13.06
C ALA A 423 15.32 -2.09 -11.73
N LEU A 424 16.32 -2.95 -11.76
CA LEU A 424 16.91 -3.52 -10.53
C LEU A 424 17.62 -2.46 -9.67
N ILE A 425 18.30 -1.50 -10.30
CA ILE A 425 18.97 -0.39 -9.60
C ILE A 425 17.95 0.56 -8.98
N ASP A 426 16.92 0.94 -9.73
CA ASP A 426 15.85 1.81 -9.27
C ASP A 426 15.11 1.14 -8.08
N TYR A 427 14.81 -0.16 -8.23
CA TYR A 427 14.25 -0.97 -7.15
C TYR A 427 15.12 -0.91 -5.88
N ALA A 428 16.42 -1.19 -6.05
CA ALA A 428 17.35 -1.23 -4.92
C ALA A 428 17.47 0.13 -4.23
N SER A 429 17.42 1.23 -4.98
CA SER A 429 17.50 2.58 -4.46
C SER A 429 16.22 2.99 -3.71
N VAL A 430 15.05 2.66 -4.26
CA VAL A 430 13.74 3.01 -3.67
C VAL A 430 13.47 2.22 -2.38
N ASN A 431 13.92 0.96 -2.33
CA ASN A 431 13.66 0.05 -1.21
C ASN A 431 14.83 -0.06 -0.22
N GLU A 432 15.83 0.82 -0.31
CA GLU A 432 17.01 0.85 0.57
C GLU A 432 17.66 -0.53 0.73
N VAL A 433 17.85 -1.24 -0.39
CA VAL A 433 18.44 -2.59 -0.40
C VAL A 433 19.89 -2.54 0.06
N ASP A 434 20.24 -3.38 1.02
CA ASP A 434 21.61 -3.47 1.57
C ASP A 434 22.55 -4.30 0.69
N GLN A 435 22.00 -5.31 0.01
CA GLN A 435 22.79 -6.22 -0.81
C GLN A 435 22.01 -6.80 -1.98
N ILE A 436 22.63 -6.86 -3.16
CA ILE A 436 22.07 -7.49 -4.35
C ILE A 436 22.82 -8.79 -4.65
N PHE A 437 22.08 -9.89 -4.80
CA PHE A 437 22.59 -11.14 -5.37
C PHE A 437 22.18 -11.23 -6.83
N VAL A 438 23.13 -11.35 -7.71
CA VAL A 438 22.91 -11.42 -9.17
C VAL A 438 23.82 -12.47 -9.81
N ALA A 439 23.32 -13.10 -10.88
CA ALA A 439 24.07 -14.07 -11.67
C ALA A 439 23.92 -13.79 -13.17
N GLY A 440 24.76 -14.43 -13.98
CA GLY A 440 24.67 -14.36 -15.44
C GLY A 440 25.17 -13.04 -16.05
N ASN A 441 24.60 -12.67 -17.18
CA ASN A 441 25.03 -11.55 -18.03
C ASN A 441 24.79 -10.16 -17.41
N LEU A 442 23.80 -10.01 -16.56
CA LEU A 442 23.47 -8.73 -15.91
C LEU A 442 24.46 -8.37 -14.78
N ALA A 443 25.23 -9.34 -14.29
CA ALA A 443 26.02 -9.19 -13.08
C ALA A 443 27.06 -8.06 -13.14
N ALA A 444 27.77 -7.92 -14.27
CA ALA A 444 28.80 -6.91 -14.43
C ALA A 444 28.24 -5.49 -14.43
N GLU A 445 27.14 -5.28 -15.13
CA GLU A 445 26.49 -3.96 -15.24
C GLU A 445 25.79 -3.59 -13.90
N VAL A 446 25.12 -4.53 -13.27
CA VAL A 446 24.53 -4.31 -11.93
C VAL A 446 25.62 -3.95 -10.93
N ALA A 447 26.74 -4.70 -10.91
CA ALA A 447 27.84 -4.44 -9.98
C ALA A 447 28.49 -3.05 -10.18
N SER A 448 28.49 -2.53 -11.40
CA SER A 448 29.06 -1.20 -11.69
C SER A 448 28.15 -0.02 -11.32
N ARG A 449 26.84 -0.24 -11.16
CA ARG A 449 25.82 0.82 -11.02
C ARG A 449 25.02 0.74 -9.74
N ALA A 450 25.11 -0.35 -9.00
CA ALA A 450 24.31 -0.57 -7.78
C ALA A 450 24.60 0.45 -6.68
N PRO A 451 23.57 0.91 -5.96
CA PRO A 451 23.73 1.83 -4.83
C PRO A 451 24.23 1.13 -3.54
N CYS A 452 24.31 -0.19 -3.54
CA CYS A 452 24.63 -1.03 -2.39
C CYS A 452 25.61 -2.15 -2.73
N SER A 453 25.92 -3.02 -1.78
CA SER A 453 26.81 -4.17 -1.99
C SER A 453 26.24 -5.14 -3.02
N VAL A 454 27.08 -5.69 -3.92
CA VAL A 454 26.67 -6.68 -4.93
C VAL A 454 27.46 -7.96 -4.80
N THR A 455 26.73 -9.08 -4.68
CA THR A 455 27.32 -10.41 -4.73
C THR A 455 27.05 -11.05 -6.08
N VAL A 456 28.10 -11.19 -6.89
CA VAL A 456 28.02 -11.88 -8.18
C VAL A 456 28.20 -13.38 -7.96
N VAL A 457 27.16 -14.15 -8.31
CA VAL A 457 27.15 -15.60 -8.15
C VAL A 457 27.46 -16.26 -9.50
N ARG A 458 28.36 -17.22 -9.48
CA ARG A 458 28.74 -18.05 -10.64
C ARG A 458 28.40 -19.51 -10.39
N ALA A 459 27.88 -20.18 -11.40
CA ALA A 459 27.79 -21.65 -11.36
C ALA A 459 29.19 -22.25 -11.39
N ARG A 460 29.46 -23.26 -10.56
CA ARG A 460 30.68 -24.04 -10.71
C ARG A 460 30.53 -24.95 -11.92
N PRO A 461 31.57 -25.09 -12.76
CA PRO A 461 31.55 -26.14 -13.77
C PRO A 461 31.31 -27.49 -13.06
N GLN A 462 30.42 -28.31 -13.57
CA GLN A 462 30.32 -29.71 -13.15
C GLN A 462 31.55 -30.40 -13.69
N GLU A 463 32.39 -30.97 -12.82
CA GLU A 463 33.47 -31.88 -13.18
C GLU A 463 32.93 -33.21 -13.71
#